data_be7517744f290e5306e6a1282c68ad5c
#
_entry.id   be7517744f290e5306e6a1282c68ad5c
#
_cell.length_a   1.000
_cell.length_b   1.000
_cell.length_c   1.000
_cell.angle_alpha   90.00
_cell.angle_beta   90.00
_cell.angle_gamma   90.00
#
_symmetry.space_group_name_H-M   'P 1'
#
loop_
_entity.id
_entity.type
_entity.pdbx_description
1 polymer ?
#
loop_
_entity_poly.entity_id
_entity_poly.type
_entity_poly.pdbx_seq_one_letter_code
_entity_poly.pdbx_strand_id
1 'polypeptide(L)'
;MEKITISLIKADVGGFPGHSTVRPELKAKATEWMEKAKSEGLLVSYHVLNAGDDLQLLMSHRKGVDAEEIHALAWETFEAATEVAKELKLHGAGQDLLVDAFSGNIRGMGPGIAEMEFVERGSEPLVAFMMDKTEPGAFNYPIYKIFADPFNTAGLVIDPTMHDGFVFEVWDIKEKKKVFLKCPEELYSLLALIGAKSKYVVKRVFPKGSSPIPEEEPVASISTEKLFFTAGKYVGKDDPVALVRAQGGLPALGEVLEPFSLPYLVSGWMRGSHNGPIMPVPFKYSQCTRFDGPPRVIAAGFQISHGRLVGTADLFDDPAFDLSRKKAQEVADYMRAHGPFEPHRLPVEEMEYTTLPDVLKRLEERFEETE
;
A
#
# COMPACT_ATOMS: atom_id res chain seq x y z
N MET A 1 7.17 6.78 28.74
CA MET A 1 8.07 6.90 27.57
C MET A 1 7.36 7.77 26.55
N GLU A 2 8.10 8.52 25.75
CA GLU A 2 7.51 9.41 24.74
C GLU A 2 7.05 8.57 23.55
N LYS A 3 5.86 8.86 23.01
CA LYS A 3 5.36 8.18 21.81
C LYS A 3 6.05 8.72 20.56
N ILE A 4 6.21 7.86 19.59
CA ILE A 4 6.67 8.19 18.25
C ILE A 4 5.57 7.89 17.23
N THR A 5 5.42 8.73 16.24
CA THR A 5 4.51 8.51 15.11
C THR A 5 5.32 8.29 13.85
N ILE A 6 4.93 7.28 13.10
CA ILE A 6 5.47 7.00 11.76
C ILE A 6 4.35 7.26 10.76
N SER A 7 4.62 8.15 9.79
CA SER A 7 3.70 8.46 8.69
C SER A 7 4.36 8.08 7.37
N LEU A 8 3.68 7.24 6.60
CA LEU A 8 4.04 6.91 5.22
C LEU A 8 2.96 7.47 4.31
N ILE A 9 3.32 8.51 3.55
CA ILE A 9 2.40 9.23 2.68
C ILE A 9 2.91 9.15 1.26
N LYS A 10 2.02 8.79 0.32
CA LYS A 10 2.38 8.60 -1.07
C LYS A 10 1.51 9.43 -2.00
N ALA A 11 2.07 9.86 -3.13
CA ALA A 11 1.32 10.47 -4.22
C ALA A 11 1.96 10.20 -5.59
N ASP A 12 1.14 10.00 -6.60
CA ASP A 12 1.56 10.15 -7.99
C ASP A 12 1.62 11.63 -8.34
N VAL A 13 2.83 12.12 -8.52
CA VAL A 13 3.13 13.53 -8.86
C VAL A 13 3.65 13.68 -10.27
N GLY A 14 3.84 12.57 -10.99
CA GLY A 14 4.29 12.53 -12.38
C GLY A 14 5.32 11.44 -12.64
N GLY A 15 5.05 10.59 -13.62
CA GLY A 15 5.85 9.43 -14.00
C GLY A 15 6.76 9.65 -15.22
N PHE A 16 7.79 8.81 -15.36
CA PHE A 16 8.77 8.85 -16.46
C PHE A 16 9.39 7.47 -16.77
N PRO A 17 9.42 7.05 -18.06
CA PRO A 17 8.49 7.48 -19.11
C PRO A 17 7.09 6.91 -18.84
N GLY A 18 6.04 7.69 -19.15
CA GLY A 18 4.68 7.28 -18.79
C GLY A 18 4.54 7.03 -17.29
N HIS A 19 3.78 6.03 -16.89
CA HIS A 19 3.57 5.62 -15.50
C HIS A 19 4.59 4.55 -15.05
N SER A 20 5.90 4.82 -15.09
CA SER A 20 6.87 3.77 -14.77
C SER A 20 7.73 4.02 -13.53
N THR A 21 8.22 5.24 -13.34
CA THR A 21 9.07 5.55 -12.18
C THR A 21 9.07 7.04 -11.86
N VAL A 22 9.49 7.39 -10.66
CA VAL A 22 9.74 8.77 -10.23
C VAL A 22 11.13 9.23 -10.68
N ARG A 23 11.21 10.39 -11.32
CA ARG A 23 12.48 10.99 -11.71
C ARG A 23 13.33 11.40 -10.50
N PRO A 24 14.68 11.30 -10.61
CA PRO A 24 15.58 11.75 -9.54
C PRO A 24 15.37 13.20 -9.10
N GLU A 25 15.00 14.09 -10.03
CA GLU A 25 14.76 15.51 -9.76
C GLU A 25 13.56 15.72 -8.81
N LEU A 26 12.49 14.93 -8.94
CA LEU A 26 11.35 14.97 -8.05
C LEU A 26 11.73 14.49 -6.64
N LYS A 27 12.51 13.39 -6.55
CA LYS A 27 13.02 12.90 -5.27
C LYS A 27 13.97 13.89 -4.60
N ALA A 28 14.82 14.56 -5.37
CA ALA A 28 15.70 15.61 -4.86
C ALA A 28 14.90 16.79 -4.29
N LYS A 29 13.83 17.23 -4.99
CA LYS A 29 12.95 18.28 -4.50
C LYS A 29 12.23 17.87 -3.22
N ALA A 30 11.70 16.65 -3.15
CA ALA A 30 11.09 16.14 -1.93
C ALA A 30 12.10 16.03 -0.77
N THR A 31 13.34 15.60 -1.05
CA THR A 31 14.40 15.53 -0.05
C THR A 31 14.76 16.91 0.53
N GLU A 32 14.78 17.95 -0.31
CA GLU A 32 15.00 19.34 0.11
C GLU A 32 13.95 19.79 1.17
N TRP A 33 12.67 19.50 0.90
CA TRP A 33 11.58 19.83 1.81
C TRP A 33 11.64 19.02 3.13
N MET A 34 11.92 17.74 3.04
CA MET A 34 12.06 16.89 4.22
C MET A 34 13.23 17.29 5.09
N GLU A 35 14.38 17.65 4.49
CA GLU A 35 15.55 18.10 5.26
C GLU A 35 15.30 19.45 5.95
N LYS A 36 14.60 20.36 5.28
CA LYS A 36 14.15 21.62 5.88
C LYS A 36 13.27 21.34 7.11
N ALA A 37 12.22 20.55 6.97
CA ALA A 37 11.31 20.20 8.06
C ALA A 37 12.03 19.52 9.24
N LYS A 38 13.02 18.66 8.96
CA LYS A 38 13.86 18.06 9.98
C LYS A 38 14.76 19.10 10.67
N SER A 39 15.36 20.00 9.93
CA SER A 39 16.21 21.08 10.49
C SER A 39 15.42 22.04 11.39
N GLU A 40 14.13 22.23 11.09
CA GLU A 40 13.19 23.03 11.88
C GLU A 40 12.61 22.26 13.08
N GLY A 41 12.94 20.97 13.23
CA GLY A 41 12.50 20.13 14.35
C GLY A 41 11.08 19.57 14.22
N LEU A 42 10.43 19.71 13.07
CA LEU A 42 9.13 19.12 12.79
C LEU A 42 9.24 17.59 12.65
N LEU A 43 10.30 17.10 11.97
CA LEU A 43 10.60 15.69 11.81
C LEU A 43 11.79 15.26 12.68
N VAL A 44 11.75 14.03 13.18
CA VAL A 44 12.91 13.36 13.81
C VAL A 44 13.82 12.77 12.75
N SER A 45 13.25 12.06 11.78
CA SER A 45 13.95 11.54 10.58
C SER A 45 12.97 11.29 9.44
N TYR A 46 13.52 11.05 8.25
CA TYR A 46 12.70 10.76 7.07
C TYR A 46 13.48 9.91 6.07
N HIS A 47 12.73 9.29 5.13
CA HIS A 47 13.24 8.71 3.90
C HIS A 47 12.32 9.06 2.74
N VAL A 48 12.91 9.36 1.57
CA VAL A 48 12.20 9.60 0.32
C VAL A 48 12.42 8.40 -0.58
N LEU A 49 11.35 7.66 -0.87
CA LEU A 49 11.37 6.42 -1.64
C LEU A 49 10.43 6.54 -2.84
N ASN A 50 10.36 5.49 -3.66
CA ASN A 50 9.31 5.35 -4.66
C ASN A 50 9.00 3.88 -4.93
N ALA A 51 7.75 3.59 -5.24
CA ALA A 51 7.29 2.35 -5.86
C ALA A 51 6.60 2.73 -7.16
N GLY A 52 7.07 2.21 -8.30
CA GLY A 52 6.62 2.71 -9.59
C GLY A 52 6.80 4.23 -9.71
N ASP A 53 5.77 4.91 -10.15
CA ASP A 53 5.70 6.37 -10.30
C ASP A 53 5.13 7.10 -9.06
N ASP A 54 4.80 6.39 -8.01
CA ASP A 54 4.41 6.98 -6.73
C ASP A 54 5.62 7.47 -5.92
N LEU A 55 5.63 8.76 -5.58
CA LEU A 55 6.59 9.34 -4.65
C LEU A 55 6.16 9.03 -3.21
N GLN A 56 7.08 8.53 -2.39
CA GLN A 56 6.83 8.05 -1.04
C GLN A 56 7.59 8.90 -0.02
N LEU A 57 6.89 9.45 0.96
CA LEU A 57 7.45 10.18 2.11
C LEU A 57 7.26 9.35 3.37
N LEU A 58 8.33 8.74 3.86
CA LEU A 58 8.34 8.04 5.14
C LEU A 58 8.95 8.96 6.19
N MET A 59 8.18 9.31 7.20
CA MET A 59 8.52 10.33 8.20
C MET A 59 8.35 9.77 9.61
N SER A 60 9.26 10.13 10.52
CA SER A 60 9.07 9.94 11.95
C SER A 60 8.99 11.28 12.67
N HIS A 61 8.04 11.42 13.57
CA HIS A 61 7.75 12.65 14.29
C HIS A 61 7.06 12.39 15.64
N ARG A 62 6.76 13.44 16.43
CA ARG A 62 6.11 13.37 17.74
C ARG A 62 4.81 14.18 17.78
N LYS A 63 4.12 14.26 16.64
CA LYS A 63 2.90 15.09 16.50
C LYS A 63 1.59 14.32 16.65
N GLY A 64 1.67 12.98 16.74
CA GLY A 64 0.51 12.09 16.71
C GLY A 64 0.02 11.78 15.30
N VAL A 65 -0.91 10.84 15.20
CA VAL A 65 -1.60 10.55 13.95
C VAL A 65 -2.53 11.70 13.55
N ASP A 66 -2.84 11.83 12.28
CA ASP A 66 -3.68 12.88 11.71
C ASP A 66 -3.16 14.32 12.00
N ALA A 67 -1.86 14.49 12.22
CA ALA A 67 -1.26 15.79 12.51
C ALA A 67 -1.29 16.73 11.30
N GLU A 68 -1.99 17.86 11.44
CA GLU A 68 -2.19 18.82 10.35
C GLU A 68 -0.85 19.32 9.77
N GLU A 69 0.14 19.62 10.63
CA GLU A 69 1.45 20.10 10.20
C GLU A 69 2.22 19.07 9.36
N ILE A 70 2.05 17.77 9.65
CA ILE A 70 2.69 16.69 8.89
C ILE A 70 1.99 16.48 7.55
N HIS A 71 0.67 16.52 7.57
CA HIS A 71 -0.13 16.41 6.33
C HIS A 71 0.10 17.62 5.42
N ALA A 72 0.19 18.83 5.98
CA ALA A 72 0.53 20.05 5.22
C ALA A 72 1.92 19.95 4.60
N LEU A 73 2.93 19.53 5.39
CA LEU A 73 4.28 19.28 4.86
C LEU A 73 4.29 18.31 3.68
N ALA A 74 3.57 17.19 3.79
CA ALA A 74 3.49 16.21 2.71
C ALA A 74 2.83 16.82 1.46
N TRP A 75 1.71 17.53 1.63
CA TRP A 75 1.00 18.19 0.54
C TRP A 75 1.88 19.21 -0.20
N GLU A 76 2.50 20.13 0.54
CA GLU A 76 3.40 21.15 -0.03
C GLU A 76 4.61 20.52 -0.72
N THR A 77 5.13 19.41 -0.19
CA THR A 77 6.21 18.65 -0.83
C THR A 77 5.77 18.05 -2.16
N PHE A 78 4.57 17.48 -2.22
CA PHE A 78 4.03 16.95 -3.47
C PHE A 78 3.71 18.05 -4.48
N GLU A 79 3.22 19.21 -4.04
CA GLU A 79 3.03 20.38 -4.90
C GLU A 79 4.37 20.84 -5.50
N ALA A 80 5.40 20.98 -4.68
CA ALA A 80 6.74 21.36 -5.13
C ALA A 80 7.33 20.34 -6.12
N ALA A 81 7.13 19.05 -5.90
CA ALA A 81 7.55 18.00 -6.83
C ALA A 81 6.73 18.03 -8.13
N THR A 82 5.43 18.34 -8.04
CA THR A 82 4.55 18.50 -9.21
C THR A 82 4.98 19.66 -10.13
N GLU A 83 5.43 20.77 -9.56
CA GLU A 83 5.95 21.88 -10.39
C GLU A 83 7.19 21.43 -11.19
N VAL A 84 8.11 20.68 -10.58
CA VAL A 84 9.25 20.07 -11.29
C VAL A 84 8.75 19.09 -12.38
N ALA A 85 7.73 18.28 -12.08
CA ALA A 85 7.15 17.36 -13.05
C ALA A 85 6.54 18.08 -14.25
N LYS A 86 5.86 19.21 -14.04
CA LYS A 86 5.30 20.07 -15.11
C LYS A 86 6.40 20.68 -15.97
N GLU A 87 7.46 21.22 -15.37
CA GLU A 87 8.62 21.77 -16.10
C GLU A 87 9.26 20.72 -17.01
N LEU A 88 9.37 19.49 -16.52
CA LEU A 88 9.90 18.33 -17.27
C LEU A 88 8.88 17.70 -18.21
N LYS A 89 7.63 18.19 -18.23
CA LYS A 89 6.53 17.64 -19.02
C LYS A 89 6.31 16.14 -18.79
N LEU A 90 6.38 15.70 -17.55
CA LEU A 90 6.17 14.30 -17.18
C LEU A 90 4.69 13.91 -17.33
N HIS A 91 4.45 12.63 -17.59
CA HIS A 91 3.10 12.11 -17.68
C HIS A 91 2.40 12.13 -16.32
N GLY A 92 1.13 12.52 -16.28
CA GLY A 92 0.36 12.56 -15.04
C GLY A 92 0.83 13.57 -13.98
N ALA A 93 1.55 14.63 -14.37
CA ALA A 93 2.07 15.63 -13.43
C ALA A 93 0.95 16.20 -12.54
N GLY A 94 1.03 15.93 -11.20
CA GLY A 94 0.04 16.37 -10.22
C GLY A 94 -1.24 15.53 -10.18
N GLN A 95 -1.22 14.31 -10.67
CA GLN A 95 -2.38 13.43 -10.76
C GLN A 95 -3.11 13.29 -9.41
N ASP A 96 -2.41 12.92 -8.36
CA ASP A 96 -3.01 12.74 -7.03
C ASP A 96 -3.35 14.06 -6.32
N LEU A 97 -2.89 15.20 -6.83
CA LEU A 97 -3.24 16.53 -6.30
C LEU A 97 -4.47 17.15 -6.97
N LEU A 98 -5.14 16.42 -7.86
CA LEU A 98 -6.32 16.89 -8.60
C LEU A 98 -6.05 18.13 -9.48
N VAL A 99 -4.82 18.32 -9.92
CA VAL A 99 -4.40 19.45 -10.73
C VAL A 99 -4.37 19.03 -12.20
N ASP A 100 -5.39 19.36 -12.97
CA ASP A 100 -5.49 19.32 -14.46
C ASP A 100 -4.83 18.13 -15.19
N ALA A 101 -4.33 17.13 -14.46
CA ALA A 101 -3.71 15.96 -15.03
C ALA A 101 -4.76 14.88 -15.25
N PHE A 102 -5.08 14.61 -16.49
CA PHE A 102 -5.91 13.46 -16.82
C PHE A 102 -5.15 12.17 -16.56
N SER A 103 -5.64 11.38 -15.62
CA SER A 103 -5.09 10.05 -15.33
C SER A 103 -6.08 8.92 -15.54
N GLY A 104 -7.36 9.22 -15.65
CA GLY A 104 -8.41 8.23 -15.82
C GLY A 104 -8.92 7.56 -14.55
N ASN A 105 -8.14 7.48 -13.47
CA ASN A 105 -8.57 6.86 -12.23
C ASN A 105 -9.06 7.88 -11.20
N ILE A 106 -10.31 8.29 -11.30
CA ILE A 106 -10.93 9.21 -10.32
C ILE A 106 -11.05 8.56 -8.92
N ARG A 107 -11.15 7.23 -8.86
CA ARG A 107 -11.36 6.50 -7.59
C ARG A 107 -10.12 6.46 -6.71
N GLY A 108 -8.94 6.31 -7.28
CA GLY A 108 -7.66 6.27 -6.55
C GLY A 108 -6.98 7.61 -6.30
N MET A 109 -7.51 8.72 -6.80
CA MET A 109 -6.86 10.03 -6.74
C MET A 109 -6.79 10.60 -5.32
N GLY A 110 -5.69 11.24 -5.03
CA GLY A 110 -5.33 11.86 -3.75
C GLY A 110 -4.18 11.14 -3.05
N PRO A 111 -3.34 11.86 -2.28
CA PRO A 111 -2.28 11.25 -1.50
C PRO A 111 -2.81 10.19 -0.54
N GLY A 112 -2.24 8.99 -0.58
CA GLY A 112 -2.56 7.89 0.35
C GLY A 112 -1.73 7.99 1.61
N ILE A 113 -2.30 7.56 2.75
CA ILE A 113 -1.65 7.68 4.06
C ILE A 113 -1.80 6.41 4.90
N ALA A 114 -0.66 5.94 5.45
CA ALA A 114 -0.60 4.95 6.51
C ALA A 114 0.17 5.54 7.69
N GLU A 115 -0.45 5.57 8.86
CA GLU A 115 0.14 6.13 10.07
C GLU A 115 -0.04 5.19 11.25
N MET A 116 0.95 5.21 12.16
CA MET A 116 0.84 4.56 13.45
C MET A 116 1.60 5.34 14.53
N GLU A 117 1.04 5.41 15.72
CA GLU A 117 1.67 5.96 16.89
C GLU A 117 1.86 4.86 17.95
N PHE A 118 3.05 4.80 18.52
CA PHE A 118 3.38 3.80 19.53
C PHE A 118 4.52 4.27 20.45
N VAL A 119 4.70 3.56 21.56
CA VAL A 119 5.88 3.71 22.43
C VAL A 119 6.99 2.79 21.87
N GLU A 120 8.17 3.39 21.65
CA GLU A 120 9.34 2.64 21.16
C GLU A 120 9.76 1.57 22.16
N ARG A 121 9.86 0.32 21.70
CA ARG A 121 10.35 -0.81 22.48
C ARG A 121 11.88 -0.82 22.54
N GLY A 122 12.46 -1.67 23.36
CA GLY A 122 13.92 -1.88 23.44
C GLY A 122 14.54 -2.38 22.12
N SER A 123 13.72 -3.01 21.25
CA SER A 123 14.04 -3.29 19.85
C SER A 123 12.75 -3.10 19.03
N GLU A 124 12.77 -2.20 18.06
CA GLU A 124 11.58 -1.82 17.29
C GLU A 124 11.84 -1.92 15.78
N PRO A 125 11.87 -3.14 15.20
CA PRO A 125 11.91 -3.32 13.76
C PRO A 125 10.59 -2.90 13.12
N LEU A 126 10.70 -2.16 12.00
CA LEU A 126 9.58 -1.70 11.19
C LEU A 126 9.82 -2.04 9.74
N VAL A 127 8.79 -2.53 9.07
CA VAL A 127 8.76 -2.73 7.61
C VAL A 127 7.75 -1.78 6.99
N ALA A 128 8.20 -1.01 6.01
CA ALA A 128 7.36 -0.20 5.15
C ALA A 128 7.21 -0.91 3.80
N PHE A 129 5.99 -1.33 3.49
CA PHE A 129 5.64 -1.92 2.20
C PHE A 129 5.00 -0.87 1.30
N MET A 130 5.35 -0.88 0.02
CA MET A 130 4.80 0.02 -0.99
C MET A 130 4.48 -0.80 -2.24
N MET A 131 3.24 -0.67 -2.73
CA MET A 131 2.77 -1.36 -3.94
C MET A 131 2.62 -0.39 -5.11
N ASP A 132 2.62 -0.94 -6.32
CA ASP A 132 2.41 -0.23 -7.59
C ASP A 132 1.51 -1.06 -8.51
N LYS A 133 0.57 -0.40 -9.18
CA LYS A 133 -0.40 -0.96 -10.13
C LYS A 133 -1.37 -1.98 -9.50
N THR A 134 -1.94 -1.62 -8.36
CA THR A 134 -2.85 -2.51 -7.63
C THR A 134 -3.96 -1.76 -6.87
N GLU A 135 -4.84 -2.53 -6.23
CA GLU A 135 -6.06 -2.10 -5.58
C GLU A 135 -5.90 -1.80 -4.07
N PRO A 136 -6.86 -1.10 -3.45
CA PRO A 136 -6.83 -0.82 -2.01
C PRO A 136 -6.71 -2.06 -1.13
N GLY A 137 -7.37 -3.16 -1.48
CA GLY A 137 -7.39 -4.42 -0.72
C GLY A 137 -6.20 -5.34 -0.98
N ALA A 138 -5.17 -4.91 -1.70
CA ALA A 138 -4.04 -5.77 -2.06
C ALA A 138 -3.24 -6.28 -0.85
N PHE A 139 -3.26 -5.57 0.28
CA PHE A 139 -2.64 -6.03 1.52
C PHE A 139 -3.51 -6.99 2.35
N ASN A 140 -4.77 -7.23 2.00
CA ASN A 140 -5.64 -8.11 2.79
C ASN A 140 -5.05 -9.49 3.01
N TYR A 141 -4.58 -10.13 1.93
CA TYR A 141 -4.00 -11.46 2.00
C TYR A 141 -2.72 -11.52 2.84
N PRO A 142 -1.67 -10.70 2.59
CA PRO A 142 -0.47 -10.75 3.41
C PRO A 142 -0.72 -10.38 4.87
N ILE A 143 -1.55 -9.40 5.17
CA ILE A 143 -1.85 -9.03 6.57
C ILE A 143 -2.60 -10.16 7.30
N TYR A 144 -3.55 -10.84 6.63
CA TYR A 144 -4.18 -12.04 7.18
C TYR A 144 -3.12 -13.12 7.46
N LYS A 145 -2.24 -13.41 6.50
CA LYS A 145 -1.18 -14.42 6.63
C LYS A 145 -0.26 -14.13 7.82
N ILE A 146 0.18 -12.88 7.97
CA ILE A 146 1.10 -12.46 9.02
C ILE A 146 0.45 -12.60 10.41
N PHE A 147 -0.79 -12.15 10.60
CA PHE A 147 -1.39 -11.96 11.92
C PHE A 147 -2.49 -12.96 12.30
N ALA A 148 -2.91 -13.84 11.39
CA ALA A 148 -4.00 -14.78 11.66
C ALA A 148 -3.81 -16.21 11.09
N ASP A 149 -2.73 -16.46 10.33
CA ASP A 149 -2.47 -17.79 9.77
C ASP A 149 -1.27 -18.46 10.46
N PRO A 150 -1.46 -19.48 11.32
CA PRO A 150 -0.38 -20.15 12.00
C PRO A 150 0.53 -20.99 11.07
N PHE A 151 0.11 -21.28 9.84
CA PHE A 151 0.97 -21.91 8.83
C PHE A 151 1.99 -20.94 8.23
N ASN A 152 1.70 -19.64 8.28
CA ASN A 152 2.64 -18.59 7.92
C ASN A 152 3.45 -18.14 9.14
N THR A 153 2.77 -17.89 10.24
CA THR A 153 3.33 -17.31 11.47
C THR A 153 3.25 -18.33 12.58
N ALA A 154 4.27 -19.16 12.69
CA ALA A 154 4.33 -20.20 13.69
C ALA A 154 4.25 -19.63 15.13
N GLY A 155 4.71 -18.41 15.33
CA GLY A 155 4.63 -17.70 16.60
C GLY A 155 3.22 -17.59 17.17
N LEU A 156 2.17 -17.57 16.34
CA LEU A 156 0.77 -17.59 16.79
C LEU A 156 0.41 -18.84 17.63
N VAL A 157 1.17 -19.92 17.49
CA VAL A 157 0.96 -21.16 18.23
C VAL A 157 2.02 -21.37 19.31
N ILE A 158 3.29 -21.04 19.01
CA ILE A 158 4.41 -21.42 19.89
C ILE A 158 4.90 -20.29 20.79
N ASP A 159 4.54 -19.05 20.53
CA ASP A 159 4.92 -17.89 21.35
C ASP A 159 3.76 -17.49 22.29
N PRO A 160 3.92 -17.63 23.63
CA PRO A 160 2.87 -17.25 24.57
C PRO A 160 2.42 -15.79 24.46
N THR A 161 3.26 -14.90 23.97
CA THR A 161 2.94 -13.46 23.84
C THR A 161 2.09 -13.15 22.60
N MET A 162 1.92 -14.10 21.67
CA MET A 162 1.08 -13.96 20.47
C MET A 162 -0.09 -14.94 20.46
N HIS A 163 -0.17 -15.87 21.44
CA HIS A 163 -1.13 -16.98 21.44
C HIS A 163 -2.60 -16.51 21.50
N ASP A 164 -2.86 -15.34 22.09
CA ASP A 164 -4.21 -14.77 22.13
C ASP A 164 -4.63 -14.16 20.79
N GLY A 165 -3.69 -13.99 19.86
CA GLY A 165 -3.95 -13.50 18.52
C GLY A 165 -4.04 -11.98 18.40
N PHE A 166 -4.82 -11.50 17.41
CA PHE A 166 -4.87 -10.09 17.02
C PHE A 166 -6.30 -9.65 16.70
N VAL A 167 -6.53 -8.35 16.77
CA VAL A 167 -7.79 -7.69 16.37
C VAL A 167 -7.58 -6.97 15.06
N PHE A 168 -8.42 -7.25 14.08
CA PHE A 168 -8.41 -6.65 12.76
C PHE A 168 -9.48 -5.56 12.64
N GLU A 169 -9.08 -4.35 12.33
CA GLU A 169 -9.98 -3.29 11.91
C GLU A 169 -10.17 -3.38 10.39
N VAL A 170 -11.38 -3.74 9.97
CA VAL A 170 -11.75 -3.89 8.56
C VAL A 170 -12.72 -2.79 8.16
N TRP A 171 -12.42 -2.12 7.05
CA TRP A 171 -13.24 -1.04 6.51
C TRP A 171 -14.01 -1.50 5.28
N ASP A 172 -15.32 -1.20 5.25
CA ASP A 172 -16.13 -1.19 4.03
C ASP A 172 -15.88 0.15 3.33
N ILE A 173 -15.07 0.13 2.28
CA ILE A 173 -14.66 1.33 1.56
C ILE A 173 -15.75 1.92 0.66
N LYS A 174 -16.83 1.17 0.39
CA LYS A 174 -18.00 1.65 -0.38
C LYS A 174 -19.04 2.31 0.53
N GLU A 175 -19.30 1.68 1.68
CA GLU A 175 -20.31 2.16 2.64
C GLU A 175 -19.73 3.07 3.73
N LYS A 176 -18.40 3.24 3.78
CA LYS A 176 -17.67 4.03 4.81
C LYS A 176 -17.98 3.57 6.23
N LYS A 177 -18.00 2.26 6.43
CA LYS A 177 -18.24 1.59 7.71
C LYS A 177 -17.03 0.77 8.11
N LYS A 178 -16.91 0.45 9.39
CA LYS A 178 -15.83 -0.40 9.91
C LYS A 178 -16.35 -1.42 10.91
N VAL A 179 -15.60 -2.51 11.03
CA VAL A 179 -15.82 -3.56 12.02
C VAL A 179 -14.49 -4.01 12.60
N PHE A 180 -14.49 -4.40 13.87
CA PHE A 180 -13.35 -5.01 14.54
C PHE A 180 -13.60 -6.50 14.70
N LEU A 181 -12.68 -7.33 14.24
CA LEU A 181 -12.77 -8.79 14.28
C LEU A 181 -11.60 -9.36 15.07
N LYS A 182 -11.92 -10.17 16.08
CA LYS A 182 -10.95 -10.84 16.94
C LYS A 182 -10.55 -12.18 16.33
N CYS A 183 -9.27 -12.38 16.05
CA CYS A 183 -8.75 -13.65 15.57
C CYS A 183 -7.91 -14.32 16.67
N PRO A 184 -8.04 -15.66 16.83
CA PRO A 184 -8.66 -16.62 15.89
C PRO A 184 -10.19 -16.77 15.97
N GLU A 185 -10.89 -16.20 16.97
CA GLU A 185 -12.30 -16.48 17.26
C GLU A 185 -13.22 -16.15 16.09
N GLU A 186 -12.95 -15.04 15.35
CA GLU A 186 -13.77 -14.56 14.25
C GLU A 186 -13.08 -14.72 12.87
N LEU A 187 -12.15 -15.68 12.79
CA LEU A 187 -11.34 -15.90 11.58
C LEU A 187 -12.18 -16.07 10.31
N TYR A 188 -13.26 -16.86 10.37
CA TYR A 188 -14.11 -17.07 9.20
C TYR A 188 -14.85 -15.80 8.77
N SER A 189 -15.22 -14.94 9.71
CA SER A 189 -15.82 -13.63 9.40
C SER A 189 -14.79 -12.73 8.73
N LEU A 190 -13.55 -12.71 9.22
CA LEU A 190 -12.45 -11.97 8.58
C LEU A 190 -12.25 -12.44 7.14
N LEU A 191 -12.10 -13.74 6.92
CA LEU A 191 -11.87 -14.31 5.58
C LEU A 191 -13.00 -14.02 4.61
N ALA A 192 -14.27 -14.10 5.08
CA ALA A 192 -15.43 -13.78 4.27
C ALA A 192 -15.44 -12.32 3.79
N LEU A 193 -15.05 -11.37 4.67
CA LEU A 193 -15.00 -9.96 4.31
C LEU A 193 -13.82 -9.65 3.38
N ILE A 194 -12.60 -10.00 3.79
CA ILE A 194 -11.38 -9.62 3.05
C ILE A 194 -11.22 -10.34 1.71
N GLY A 195 -11.98 -11.41 1.47
CA GLY A 195 -12.10 -12.05 0.16
C GLY A 195 -12.70 -11.13 -0.90
N ALA A 196 -13.59 -10.20 -0.51
CA ALA A 196 -14.13 -9.16 -1.38
C ALA A 196 -13.26 -7.89 -1.29
N LYS A 197 -12.04 -7.98 -1.77
CA LYS A 197 -10.96 -7.00 -1.62
C LYS A 197 -11.19 -5.64 -2.30
N SER A 198 -12.13 -5.56 -3.23
CA SER A 198 -12.59 -4.29 -3.82
C SER A 198 -13.61 -3.54 -2.94
N LYS A 199 -14.05 -4.17 -1.84
CA LYS A 199 -15.02 -3.59 -0.91
C LYS A 199 -14.50 -3.52 0.52
N TYR A 200 -13.86 -4.58 1.02
CA TYR A 200 -13.38 -4.66 2.40
C TYR A 200 -11.86 -4.65 2.46
N VAL A 201 -11.32 -3.73 3.25
CA VAL A 201 -9.88 -3.51 3.38
C VAL A 201 -9.48 -3.55 4.85
N VAL A 202 -8.41 -4.29 5.17
CA VAL A 202 -7.81 -4.22 6.50
C VAL A 202 -7.14 -2.87 6.64
N LYS A 203 -7.59 -2.08 7.63
CA LYS A 203 -7.02 -0.76 7.93
C LYS A 203 -5.89 -0.85 8.95
N ARG A 204 -6.12 -1.55 10.06
CA ARG A 204 -5.17 -1.70 11.15
C ARG A 204 -5.28 -3.08 11.78
N VAL A 205 -4.19 -3.48 12.41
CA VAL A 205 -4.14 -4.68 13.27
C VAL A 205 -3.63 -4.26 14.63
N PHE A 206 -4.26 -4.79 15.68
CA PHE A 206 -3.91 -4.52 17.07
C PHE A 206 -3.57 -5.82 17.78
N PRO A 207 -2.65 -5.81 18.76
CA PRO A 207 -2.39 -6.97 19.59
C PRO A 207 -3.57 -7.28 20.52
N LYS A 208 -3.57 -8.47 21.11
CA LYS A 208 -4.63 -8.92 22.01
C LYS A 208 -4.04 -9.69 23.19
N GLY A 209 -4.67 -9.56 24.35
CA GLY A 209 -4.45 -10.41 25.52
C GLY A 209 -3.03 -10.35 26.09
N SER A 210 -2.27 -11.43 25.97
CA SER A 210 -0.94 -11.60 26.55
C SER A 210 0.20 -10.86 25.85
N SER A 211 -0.08 -10.08 24.82
CA SER A 211 0.94 -9.29 24.11
C SER A 211 1.66 -8.31 25.06
N PRO A 212 2.99 -8.13 24.92
CA PRO A 212 3.71 -7.09 25.65
C PRO A 212 3.46 -5.68 25.10
N ILE A 213 2.69 -5.55 24.01
CA ILE A 213 2.34 -4.31 23.35
C ILE A 213 0.92 -3.93 23.79
N PRO A 214 0.65 -2.65 24.16
CA PRO A 214 -0.68 -2.18 24.51
C PRO A 214 -1.71 -2.47 23.41
N GLU A 215 -2.91 -2.90 23.79
CA GLU A 215 -3.99 -3.24 22.85
C GLU A 215 -4.44 -2.07 21.98
N GLU A 216 -4.22 -0.84 22.41
CA GLU A 216 -4.51 0.37 21.65
C GLU A 216 -3.43 0.78 20.64
N GLU A 217 -2.23 0.18 20.72
CA GLU A 217 -1.14 0.46 19.79
C GLU A 217 -1.23 -0.43 18.55
N PRO A 218 -1.38 0.12 17.34
CA PRO A 218 -1.41 -0.69 16.14
C PRO A 218 -0.05 -1.35 15.87
N VAL A 219 -0.10 -2.58 15.39
CA VAL A 219 1.08 -3.35 14.96
C VAL A 219 1.21 -3.39 13.43
N ALA A 220 0.12 -3.07 12.73
CA ALA A 220 0.10 -2.80 11.30
C ALA A 220 -0.89 -1.67 10.98
N SER A 221 -0.57 -0.88 9.96
CA SER A 221 -1.45 0.18 9.42
C SER A 221 -1.32 0.23 7.92
N ILE A 222 -2.45 0.25 7.22
CA ILE A 222 -2.54 0.24 5.76
C ILE A 222 -3.23 1.51 5.27
N SER A 223 -2.78 2.06 4.14
CA SER A 223 -3.39 3.24 3.55
C SER A 223 -4.79 2.93 3.00
N THR A 224 -5.79 3.56 3.58
CA THR A 224 -7.19 3.49 3.16
C THR A 224 -7.80 4.87 3.00
N GLU A 225 -7.14 5.88 3.54
CA GLU A 225 -7.57 7.27 3.58
C GLU A 225 -6.68 8.16 2.74
N LYS A 226 -7.19 9.35 2.42
CA LYS A 226 -6.46 10.44 1.81
C LYS A 226 -6.02 11.45 2.86
N LEU A 227 -5.08 12.30 2.50
CA LEU A 227 -4.70 13.45 3.30
C LEU A 227 -5.91 14.35 3.61
N PHE A 228 -5.85 14.99 4.77
CA PHE A 228 -6.85 15.90 5.30
C PHE A 228 -7.31 17.00 4.32
N PHE A 229 -6.40 17.51 3.49
CA PHE A 229 -6.66 18.59 2.53
C PHE A 229 -7.40 18.15 1.25
N THR A 230 -7.58 16.86 1.05
CA THR A 230 -8.33 16.38 -0.11
C THR A 230 -9.82 16.39 0.19
N ALA A 231 -10.62 17.01 -0.67
CA ALA A 231 -12.06 17.13 -0.50
C ALA A 231 -12.72 15.77 -0.22
N GLY A 232 -13.20 15.60 1.01
CA GLY A 232 -13.84 14.38 1.50
C GLY A 232 -12.85 13.27 1.84
N LYS A 233 -13.05 12.62 2.99
CA LYS A 233 -12.34 11.39 3.35
C LYS A 233 -12.68 10.33 2.30
N TYR A 234 -11.73 10.08 1.43
CA TYR A 234 -11.82 8.96 0.51
C TYR A 234 -11.40 7.70 1.23
N VAL A 235 -12.11 6.65 0.96
CA VAL A 235 -11.81 5.33 1.46
C VAL A 235 -11.53 4.44 0.25
N GLY A 236 -10.35 3.81 0.22
CA GLY A 236 -9.94 2.95 -0.87
C GLY A 236 -8.92 3.58 -1.82
N LYS A 237 -7.73 3.93 -1.30
CA LYS A 237 -6.59 4.38 -2.12
C LYS A 237 -5.97 3.20 -2.87
N ASP A 238 -5.80 3.34 -4.18
CA ASP A 238 -5.01 2.43 -5.01
C ASP A 238 -3.51 2.51 -4.68
N ASP A 239 -2.75 1.56 -5.19
CA ASP A 239 -1.32 1.44 -4.91
C ASP A 239 -1.02 1.62 -3.42
N PRO A 240 -1.56 0.73 -2.57
CA PRO A 240 -1.56 0.94 -1.13
C PRO A 240 -0.15 0.82 -0.54
N VAL A 241 0.04 1.49 0.58
CA VAL A 241 1.23 1.36 1.42
C VAL A 241 0.85 0.78 2.77
N ALA A 242 1.80 0.12 3.43
CA ALA A 242 1.59 -0.44 4.75
C ALA A 242 2.82 -0.30 5.63
N LEU A 243 2.59 -0.07 6.92
CA LEU A 243 3.58 -0.12 7.98
C LEU A 243 3.32 -1.36 8.83
N VAL A 244 4.35 -2.15 9.10
CA VAL A 244 4.24 -3.38 9.91
C VAL A 244 5.38 -3.43 10.91
N ARG A 245 5.03 -3.51 12.20
CA ARG A 245 5.99 -3.75 13.30
C ARG A 245 6.27 -5.25 13.40
N ALA A 246 7.51 -5.61 13.75
CA ALA A 246 7.95 -7.01 13.83
C ALA A 246 8.71 -7.32 15.12
N GLN A 247 8.92 -8.60 15.39
CA GLN A 247 9.74 -9.12 16.50
C GLN A 247 9.25 -8.73 17.91
N GLY A 248 9.80 -9.36 18.93
CA GLY A 248 9.56 -8.98 20.33
C GLY A 248 8.10 -9.04 20.76
N GLY A 249 7.44 -10.17 20.58
CA GLY A 249 6.01 -10.38 20.83
C GLY A 249 5.13 -10.07 19.61
N LEU A 250 5.75 -9.91 18.45
CA LEU A 250 5.12 -9.78 17.13
C LEU A 250 5.72 -10.82 16.17
N PRO A 251 5.07 -11.07 15.01
CA PRO A 251 5.62 -11.94 13.98
C PRO A 251 7.08 -11.60 13.66
N ALA A 252 7.89 -12.62 13.49
CA ALA A 252 9.29 -12.47 13.09
C ALA A 252 9.40 -11.83 11.70
N LEU A 253 10.52 -11.15 11.40
CA LEU A 253 10.72 -10.50 10.11
C LEU A 253 10.49 -11.47 8.93
N GLY A 254 10.98 -12.72 9.04
CA GLY A 254 10.74 -13.75 8.03
C GLY A 254 9.25 -14.07 7.86
N GLU A 255 8.50 -14.15 8.96
CA GLU A 255 7.04 -14.38 8.92
C GLU A 255 6.29 -13.19 8.29
N VAL A 256 6.78 -11.97 8.48
CA VAL A 256 6.23 -10.75 7.85
C VAL A 256 6.46 -10.75 6.33
N LEU A 257 7.56 -11.32 5.85
CA LEU A 257 7.89 -11.38 4.43
C LEU A 257 7.36 -12.64 3.73
N GLU A 258 7.11 -13.73 4.46
CA GLU A 258 6.70 -15.03 3.91
C GLU A 258 5.48 -14.99 2.98
N PRO A 259 4.43 -14.17 3.21
CA PRO A 259 3.28 -14.09 2.31
C PRO A 259 3.64 -13.72 0.87
N PHE A 260 4.80 -13.10 0.66
CA PHE A 260 5.30 -12.69 -0.66
C PHE A 260 6.18 -13.76 -1.32
N SER A 261 6.42 -14.90 -0.69
CA SER A 261 7.22 -16.01 -1.24
C SER A 261 6.56 -16.69 -2.44
N LEU A 262 5.22 -16.58 -2.54
CA LEU A 262 4.44 -17.00 -3.70
C LEU A 262 3.53 -15.86 -4.17
N PRO A 263 3.40 -15.63 -5.48
CA PRO A 263 2.54 -14.58 -6.00
C PRO A 263 1.06 -14.88 -5.71
N TYR A 264 0.32 -13.87 -5.27
CA TYR A 264 -1.13 -13.89 -5.17
C TYR A 264 -1.72 -12.84 -6.13
N LEU A 265 -3.00 -12.99 -6.47
CA LEU A 265 -3.65 -12.12 -7.45
C LEU A 265 -4.20 -10.85 -6.79
N VAL A 266 -3.91 -9.71 -7.41
CA VAL A 266 -4.45 -8.40 -7.07
C VAL A 266 -5.09 -7.78 -8.30
N SER A 267 -6.05 -6.87 -8.10
CA SER A 267 -6.65 -6.09 -9.17
C SER A 267 -5.80 -4.84 -9.47
N GLY A 268 -6.01 -4.23 -10.64
CA GLY A 268 -5.37 -2.97 -11.04
C GLY A 268 -4.41 -3.11 -12.21
N TRP A 269 -4.10 -4.32 -12.62
CA TRP A 269 -3.22 -4.59 -13.75
C TRP A 269 -3.90 -4.32 -15.11
N MET A 270 -3.09 -4.14 -16.17
CA MET A 270 -3.55 -3.87 -17.53
C MET A 270 -4.63 -2.76 -17.58
N ARG A 271 -4.24 -1.54 -17.24
CA ARG A 271 -5.11 -0.35 -17.17
C ARG A 271 -6.27 -0.49 -16.16
N GLY A 272 -6.00 -1.10 -15.02
CA GLY A 272 -7.00 -1.25 -13.97
C GLY A 272 -8.17 -2.17 -14.29
N SER A 273 -8.05 -3.02 -15.32
CA SER A 273 -9.15 -3.86 -15.79
C SER A 273 -8.97 -5.36 -15.55
N HIS A 274 -7.84 -5.77 -14.97
CA HIS A 274 -7.51 -7.18 -14.79
C HIS A 274 -6.90 -7.48 -13.43
N ASN A 275 -7.08 -8.72 -12.98
CA ASN A 275 -6.25 -9.27 -11.92
C ASN A 275 -4.85 -9.58 -12.46
N GLY A 276 -3.85 -9.47 -11.60
CA GLY A 276 -2.47 -9.83 -11.93
C GLY A 276 -1.70 -10.32 -10.70
N PRO A 277 -0.60 -11.05 -10.90
CA PRO A 277 0.21 -11.59 -9.82
C PRO A 277 1.07 -10.50 -9.19
N ILE A 278 1.00 -10.33 -7.86
CA ILE A 278 1.93 -9.43 -7.17
C ILE A 278 3.36 -9.99 -7.26
N MET A 279 4.33 -9.11 -7.48
CA MET A 279 5.73 -9.47 -7.61
C MET A 279 6.58 -8.71 -6.60
N PRO A 280 7.17 -9.39 -5.59
CA PRO A 280 8.11 -8.77 -4.68
C PRO A 280 9.43 -8.46 -5.41
N VAL A 281 9.85 -7.20 -5.37
CA VAL A 281 11.04 -6.75 -6.11
C VAL A 281 11.96 -5.91 -5.23
N PRO A 282 13.28 -5.98 -5.46
CA PRO A 282 14.21 -5.03 -4.88
C PRO A 282 13.95 -3.61 -5.42
N PHE A 283 14.39 -2.59 -4.69
CA PHE A 283 14.18 -1.18 -5.05
C PHE A 283 14.58 -0.86 -6.49
N LYS A 284 15.69 -1.44 -6.96
CA LYS A 284 16.20 -1.28 -8.34
C LYS A 284 15.22 -1.75 -9.44
N TYR A 285 14.22 -2.57 -9.08
CA TYR A 285 13.20 -3.12 -9.99
C TYR A 285 11.78 -2.63 -9.66
N SER A 286 11.64 -1.56 -8.87
CA SER A 286 10.33 -1.01 -8.51
C SER A 286 9.57 -0.41 -9.69
N GLN A 287 10.25 -0.01 -10.76
CA GLN A 287 9.60 0.53 -11.96
C GLN A 287 8.85 -0.53 -12.75
N CYS A 288 7.62 -0.21 -13.14
CA CYS A 288 6.72 -1.10 -13.85
C CYS A 288 6.52 -0.63 -15.30
N THR A 289 7.15 -1.30 -16.26
CA THR A 289 7.15 -0.87 -17.68
C THR A 289 6.45 -1.83 -18.61
N ARG A 290 6.35 -3.11 -18.25
CA ARG A 290 5.75 -4.13 -19.11
C ARG A 290 4.26 -4.22 -18.84
N PHE A 291 3.42 -3.69 -19.74
CA PHE A 291 1.94 -3.75 -19.67
C PHE A 291 1.34 -3.16 -18.39
N ASP A 292 1.97 -2.13 -17.79
CA ASP A 292 1.64 -1.65 -16.45
C ASP A 292 1.61 -2.78 -15.39
N GLY A 293 2.55 -3.72 -15.49
CA GLY A 293 2.60 -4.89 -14.60
C GLY A 293 3.71 -5.87 -14.96
N PRO A 294 3.81 -7.03 -14.27
CA PRO A 294 2.99 -7.42 -13.11
C PRO A 294 3.01 -6.38 -11.99
N PRO A 295 1.92 -6.27 -11.18
CA PRO A 295 1.90 -5.41 -9.99
C PRO A 295 3.11 -5.69 -9.09
N ARG A 296 3.69 -4.66 -8.50
CA ARG A 296 4.93 -4.78 -7.73
C ARG A 296 4.75 -4.37 -6.28
N VAL A 297 5.56 -4.99 -5.44
CA VAL A 297 5.70 -4.59 -4.05
C VAL A 297 7.18 -4.50 -3.71
N ILE A 298 7.57 -3.44 -2.99
CA ILE A 298 8.87 -3.28 -2.35
C ILE A 298 8.70 -3.29 -0.83
N ALA A 299 9.75 -3.69 -0.11
CA ALA A 299 9.76 -3.74 1.34
C ALA A 299 11.03 -3.07 1.87
N ALA A 300 10.85 -1.96 2.56
CA ALA A 300 11.91 -1.19 3.19
C ALA A 300 11.95 -1.50 4.69
N GLY A 301 13.05 -2.10 5.16
CA GLY A 301 13.27 -2.45 6.56
C GLY A 301 14.02 -1.36 7.33
N PHE A 302 13.56 -1.09 8.55
CA PHE A 302 14.13 -0.09 9.44
C PHE A 302 14.22 -0.64 10.87
N GLN A 303 15.16 -0.11 11.62
CA GLN A 303 15.14 -0.15 13.08
C GLN A 303 14.77 1.23 13.60
N ILE A 304 13.74 1.33 14.43
CA ILE A 304 13.47 2.58 15.14
C ILE A 304 14.43 2.69 16.33
N SER A 305 15.10 3.81 16.45
CA SER A 305 16.01 4.09 17.56
C SER A 305 15.96 5.56 17.95
N HIS A 306 15.49 5.81 19.17
CA HIS A 306 15.26 7.18 19.68
C HIS A 306 14.35 8.02 18.75
N GLY A 307 13.34 7.35 18.19
CA GLY A 307 12.42 7.92 17.21
C GLY A 307 12.98 8.04 15.79
N ARG A 308 14.22 7.63 15.54
CA ARG A 308 14.86 7.71 14.23
C ARG A 308 14.63 6.43 13.43
N LEU A 309 14.36 6.60 12.15
CA LEU A 309 14.37 5.53 11.15
C LEU A 309 15.83 5.20 10.78
N VAL A 310 16.40 4.14 11.38
CA VAL A 310 17.75 3.66 11.10
C VAL A 310 17.68 2.56 10.04
N GLY A 311 18.35 2.75 8.94
CA GLY A 311 18.30 1.86 7.76
C GLY A 311 18.28 2.76 6.52
N THR A 312 18.14 2.26 5.34
CA THR A 312 17.11 1.37 4.81
C THR A 312 17.71 0.00 4.43
N ALA A 313 17.04 -1.09 4.76
CA ALA A 313 17.32 -2.41 4.20
C ALA A 313 16.31 -2.72 3.08
N ASP A 314 16.80 -3.14 1.91
CA ASP A 314 15.97 -3.65 0.81
C ASP A 314 15.65 -5.13 1.08
N LEU A 315 14.49 -5.41 1.66
CA LEU A 315 14.16 -6.73 2.16
C LEU A 315 13.82 -7.75 1.04
N PHE A 316 13.52 -7.27 -0.15
CA PHE A 316 13.28 -8.15 -1.31
C PHE A 316 14.51 -8.31 -2.23
N ASP A 317 15.66 -7.70 -1.89
CA ASP A 317 16.93 -8.01 -2.56
C ASP A 317 17.58 -9.32 -2.04
N ASP A 318 16.76 -10.19 -1.48
CA ASP A 318 17.12 -11.54 -1.06
C ASP A 318 16.83 -12.53 -2.21
N PRO A 319 17.81 -13.40 -2.59
CA PRO A 319 17.61 -14.46 -3.59
C PRO A 319 16.43 -15.41 -3.28
N ALA A 320 16.02 -15.53 -2.02
CA ALA A 320 14.85 -16.32 -1.64
C ALA A 320 13.57 -15.91 -2.39
N PHE A 321 13.48 -14.64 -2.84
CA PHE A 321 12.35 -14.15 -3.62
C PHE A 321 12.52 -14.29 -5.15
N ASP A 322 13.63 -14.81 -5.65
CA ASP A 322 13.84 -15.03 -7.10
C ASP A 322 12.80 -15.97 -7.69
N LEU A 323 12.42 -17.01 -6.95
CA LEU A 323 11.36 -17.94 -7.39
C LEU A 323 10.01 -17.25 -7.44
N SER A 324 9.67 -16.42 -6.47
CA SER A 324 8.43 -15.65 -6.46
C SER A 324 8.36 -14.71 -7.67
N ARG A 325 9.43 -13.98 -7.96
CA ARG A 325 9.54 -13.11 -9.14
C ARG A 325 9.35 -13.89 -10.44
N LYS A 326 10.01 -15.04 -10.56
CA LYS A 326 9.86 -15.92 -11.72
C LYS A 326 8.42 -16.41 -11.89
N LYS A 327 7.79 -16.86 -10.80
CA LYS A 327 6.40 -17.32 -10.81
C LYS A 327 5.42 -16.20 -11.16
N ALA A 328 5.62 -15.00 -10.65
CA ALA A 328 4.80 -13.85 -11.01
C ALA A 328 4.89 -13.54 -12.51
N GLN A 329 6.07 -13.64 -13.12
CA GLN A 329 6.25 -13.46 -14.55
C GLN A 329 5.55 -14.56 -15.37
N GLU A 330 5.69 -15.83 -14.97
CA GLU A 330 5.03 -16.97 -15.64
C GLU A 330 3.50 -16.81 -15.61
N VAL A 331 2.92 -16.42 -14.45
CA VAL A 331 1.48 -16.17 -14.31
C VAL A 331 1.05 -14.97 -15.16
N ALA A 332 1.82 -13.88 -15.15
CA ALA A 332 1.53 -12.70 -15.96
C ALA A 332 1.57 -13.03 -17.47
N ASP A 333 2.52 -13.84 -17.92
CA ASP A 333 2.61 -14.29 -19.33
C ASP A 333 1.42 -15.15 -19.72
N TYR A 334 1.00 -16.06 -18.84
CA TYR A 334 -0.21 -16.86 -19.05
C TYR A 334 -1.45 -15.97 -19.18
N MET A 335 -1.66 -15.03 -18.24
CA MET A 335 -2.79 -14.12 -18.30
C MET A 335 -2.76 -13.23 -19.54
N ARG A 336 -1.58 -12.75 -19.92
CA ARG A 336 -1.42 -11.94 -21.13
C ARG A 336 -1.75 -12.69 -22.41
N ALA A 337 -1.56 -14.01 -22.44
CA ALA A 337 -1.97 -14.83 -23.57
C ALA A 337 -3.50 -14.83 -23.79
N HIS A 338 -4.28 -14.56 -22.74
CA HIS A 338 -5.74 -14.39 -22.86
C HIS A 338 -6.16 -12.97 -23.27
N GLY A 339 -5.24 -11.99 -23.24
CA GLY A 339 -5.54 -10.59 -23.59
C GLY A 339 -6.60 -9.97 -22.68
N PRO A 340 -7.55 -9.19 -23.23
CA PRO A 340 -8.59 -8.51 -22.45
C PRO A 340 -9.81 -9.42 -22.14
N PHE A 341 -9.67 -10.73 -22.25
CA PHE A 341 -10.78 -11.68 -22.07
C PHE A 341 -10.79 -12.33 -20.69
N GLU A 342 -11.95 -12.89 -20.32
CA GLU A 342 -12.08 -13.82 -19.19
C GLU A 342 -11.02 -14.95 -19.26
N PRO A 343 -10.60 -15.54 -18.11
CA PRO A 343 -11.24 -15.44 -16.79
C PRO A 343 -10.65 -14.38 -15.82
N HIS A 344 -9.58 -13.68 -16.18
CA HIS A 344 -8.89 -12.77 -15.24
C HIS A 344 -9.31 -11.31 -15.36
N ARG A 345 -10.27 -11.02 -16.23
CA ARG A 345 -10.86 -9.69 -16.39
C ARG A 345 -11.73 -9.34 -15.18
N LEU A 346 -11.71 -8.07 -14.79
CA LEU A 346 -12.58 -7.54 -13.74
C LEU A 346 -14.02 -7.35 -14.24
N PRO A 347 -15.02 -7.39 -13.37
CA PRO A 347 -16.37 -6.96 -13.70
C PRO A 347 -16.38 -5.47 -14.05
N VAL A 348 -17.35 -5.04 -14.86
CA VAL A 348 -17.40 -3.67 -15.44
C VAL A 348 -17.35 -2.58 -14.37
N GLU A 349 -18.02 -2.80 -13.23
CA GLU A 349 -18.07 -1.87 -12.10
C GLU A 349 -16.74 -1.73 -11.34
N GLU A 350 -15.82 -2.64 -11.54
CA GLU A 350 -14.48 -2.63 -10.92
C GLU A 350 -13.38 -2.18 -11.88
N MET A 351 -13.66 -2.12 -13.18
CA MET A 351 -12.71 -1.67 -14.18
C MET A 351 -12.41 -0.18 -14.03
N GLU A 352 -11.14 0.17 -14.09
CA GLU A 352 -10.68 1.55 -14.15
C GLU A 352 -11.03 2.20 -15.50
N TYR A 353 -10.77 1.47 -16.59
CA TYR A 353 -11.06 1.91 -17.94
C TYR A 353 -11.87 0.85 -18.69
N THR A 354 -13.01 1.23 -19.23
CA THR A 354 -13.79 0.36 -20.10
C THR A 354 -14.66 1.16 -21.05
N THR A 355 -14.73 0.73 -22.30
CA THR A 355 -15.65 1.25 -23.30
C THR A 355 -16.92 0.39 -23.42
N LEU A 356 -17.03 -0.68 -22.63
CA LEU A 356 -18.15 -1.62 -22.71
C LEU A 356 -19.51 -0.96 -22.53
N PRO A 357 -19.75 -0.04 -21.58
CA PRO A 357 -21.04 0.64 -21.45
C PRO A 357 -21.44 1.39 -22.72
N ASP A 358 -20.50 2.07 -23.39
CA ASP A 358 -20.79 2.79 -24.63
C ASP A 358 -21.09 1.82 -25.80
N VAL A 359 -20.42 0.68 -25.83
CA VAL A 359 -20.68 -0.38 -26.81
C VAL A 359 -22.06 -0.96 -26.59
N LEU A 360 -22.42 -1.31 -25.36
CA LEU A 360 -23.74 -1.87 -25.02
C LEU A 360 -24.85 -0.89 -25.41
N LYS A 361 -24.72 0.39 -25.07
CA LYS A 361 -25.68 1.42 -25.44
C LYS A 361 -25.89 1.53 -26.96
N ARG A 362 -24.81 1.41 -27.76
CA ARG A 362 -24.89 1.45 -29.24
C ARG A 362 -25.53 0.19 -29.83
N LEU A 363 -25.47 -0.92 -29.13
CA LEU A 363 -26.00 -2.21 -29.57
C LEU A 363 -27.38 -2.52 -29.01
N GLU A 364 -27.87 -1.72 -28.03
CA GLU A 364 -29.12 -2.00 -27.29
C GLU A 364 -30.30 -2.30 -28.22
N GLU A 365 -30.51 -1.49 -29.26
CA GLU A 365 -31.61 -1.67 -30.25
C GLU A 365 -31.35 -2.81 -31.25
N ARG A 366 -30.18 -3.44 -31.21
CA ARG A 366 -29.77 -4.52 -32.12
C ARG A 366 -29.81 -5.90 -31.46
N PHE A 367 -30.01 -5.94 -30.16
CA PHE A 367 -30.23 -7.19 -29.45
C PHE A 367 -31.66 -7.65 -29.68
N GLU A 368 -31.81 -8.87 -30.18
CA GLU A 368 -33.10 -9.53 -30.39
C GLU A 368 -33.26 -10.65 -29.36
N GLU A 369 -34.54 -10.91 -28.98
CA GLU A 369 -34.82 -12.04 -28.09
C GLU A 369 -34.46 -13.36 -28.81
N THR A 370 -33.83 -14.27 -28.06
CA THR A 370 -33.57 -15.63 -28.55
C THR A 370 -34.77 -16.49 -28.26
N GLU A 371 -35.29 -17.19 -29.26
CA GLU A 371 -36.39 -18.16 -29.13
C GLU A 371 -36.02 -19.35 -28.23
#